data_e02ffebc33b2c581c63ce24f84e561d5
#
_entry.id   e02ffebc33b2c581c63ce24f84e561d5
#
_cell.length_a   1.000
_cell.length_b   1.000
_cell.length_c   1.000
_cell.angle_alpha   90.00
_cell.angle_beta   90.00
_cell.angle_gamma   90.00
#
_symmetry.space_group_name_H-M   'P 1'
#
loop_
_entity.id
_entity.type
_entity.pdbx_description
1 polymer ?
#
loop_
_entity_poly.entity_id
_entity_poly.type
_entity_poly.pdbx_seq_one_letter_code
_entity_poly.pdbx_strand_id
1 'polypeptide(L)'
;MTIRVAINGYGRIGRMVLRALYEDQVNGKPRRDIQIVAINAMGDIAINAHLTKYDSAHGRFPADVSVDGDYMVVNGDRIKMFCTRNPAETPWGELGVDLVLECTGKFTSKEKAMIHIEQGAKKVLISAPGEKDVDATIVYGVNQNVLKPNDVVVSNASCTTNCLAPLVKPLLEKIGIESGLMTTIHAFTNDQVLTDVYHNDMRRARSAVTSMIPTKTGAAKAVGLVLPALAGRFDGFAMRVPVINVSVVDLTFAASRATSVDEVNAILKTASEGELKGILGFNTLPLVSIDFNHDPRPSIYDASQTRVSADGKLVKVLAWYDNEWGYSVQMLNAAEALMAVK
;
A
#
# COMPACT_ATOMS: atom_id res chain seq x y z
N MET A 1 17.22 -1.94 18.16
CA MET A 1 17.95 -0.82 17.49
C MET A 1 16.96 -0.08 16.61
N THR A 2 16.87 1.22 16.75
CA THR A 2 15.97 2.03 15.92
C THR A 2 16.44 2.03 14.47
N ILE A 3 15.56 1.68 13.55
CA ILE A 3 15.79 1.65 12.11
C ILE A 3 15.80 3.10 11.61
N ARG A 4 16.91 3.53 11.01
CA ARG A 4 17.05 4.85 10.42
C ARG A 4 16.57 4.84 8.98
N VAL A 5 15.48 5.56 8.71
CA VAL A 5 14.74 5.50 7.45
C VAL A 5 14.90 6.80 6.68
N ALA A 6 15.15 6.70 5.37
CA ALA A 6 14.96 7.79 4.43
C ALA A 6 13.75 7.52 3.53
N ILE A 7 13.03 8.58 3.16
CA ILE A 7 11.93 8.51 2.19
C ILE A 7 12.40 9.18 0.89
N ASN A 8 12.48 8.42 -0.20
CA ASN A 8 12.69 8.97 -1.53
C ASN A 8 11.36 9.10 -2.26
N GLY A 9 10.91 10.33 -2.50
CA GLY A 9 9.59 10.63 -3.05
C GLY A 9 8.56 10.93 -1.95
N TYR A 10 8.28 12.21 -1.76
CA TYR A 10 7.37 12.70 -0.72
C TYR A 10 6.02 13.13 -1.32
N GLY A 11 5.48 12.23 -2.18
CA GLY A 11 4.11 12.30 -2.73
C GLY A 11 3.06 11.82 -1.73
N ARG A 12 1.93 11.33 -2.21
CA ARG A 12 0.84 10.84 -1.35
C ARG A 12 1.36 9.79 -0.36
N ILE A 13 1.97 8.72 -0.85
CA ILE A 13 2.40 7.59 -0.01
C ILE A 13 3.52 8.00 0.95
N GLY A 14 4.58 8.68 0.47
CA GLY A 14 5.68 9.10 1.35
C GLY A 14 5.21 10.01 2.50
N ARG A 15 4.25 10.93 2.25
CA ARG A 15 3.64 11.74 3.30
C ARG A 15 2.77 10.93 4.26
N MET A 16 1.96 10.00 3.75
CA MET A 16 1.11 9.18 4.61
C MET A 16 1.92 8.21 5.47
N VAL A 17 3.05 7.69 4.98
CA VAL A 17 3.98 6.89 5.78
C VAL A 17 4.52 7.72 6.98
N LEU A 18 4.98 8.95 6.73
CA LEU A 18 5.41 9.83 7.81
C LEU A 18 4.26 10.12 8.78
N ARG A 19 3.09 10.51 8.27
CA ARG A 19 1.93 10.81 9.11
C ARG A 19 1.52 9.61 9.95
N ALA A 20 1.43 8.41 9.37
CA ALA A 20 1.05 7.19 10.09
C ALA A 20 2.03 6.87 11.24
N LEU A 21 3.34 7.07 11.01
CA LEU A 21 4.34 6.86 12.06
C LEU A 21 4.14 7.79 13.26
N TYR A 22 3.87 9.08 13.02
CA TYR A 22 3.73 10.06 14.10
C TYR A 22 2.32 10.11 14.70
N GLU A 23 1.26 9.82 13.94
CA GLU A 23 -0.11 9.73 14.47
C GLU A 23 -0.27 8.58 15.48
N ASP A 24 0.36 7.45 15.25
CA ASP A 24 0.39 6.36 16.23
C ASP A 24 0.96 6.85 17.57
N GLN A 25 2.01 7.65 17.54
CA GLN A 25 2.63 8.22 18.76
C GLN A 25 1.72 9.22 19.46
N VAL A 26 1.09 10.14 18.70
CA VAL A 26 0.15 11.14 19.25
C VAL A 26 -1.07 10.47 19.88
N ASN A 27 -1.54 9.37 19.28
CA ASN A 27 -2.67 8.58 19.76
C ASN A 27 -2.30 7.61 20.91
N GLY A 28 -1.07 7.71 21.45
CA GLY A 28 -0.63 6.93 22.62
C GLY A 28 -0.30 5.48 22.30
N LYS A 29 -0.16 5.09 21.04
CA LYS A 29 0.36 3.77 20.69
C LYS A 29 1.86 3.69 20.95
N PRO A 30 2.41 2.49 21.21
CA PRO A 30 3.85 2.31 21.35
C PRO A 30 4.60 2.87 20.13
N ARG A 31 5.69 3.59 20.40
CA ARG A 31 6.56 4.09 19.33
C ARG A 31 7.15 2.90 18.59
N ARG A 32 7.05 2.91 17.25
CA ARG A 32 7.77 1.94 16.40
C ARG A 32 9.27 2.18 16.49
N ASP A 33 10.05 1.14 16.31
CA ASP A 33 11.51 1.23 16.22
C ASP A 33 11.98 1.81 14.86
N ILE A 34 11.30 2.85 14.40
CA ILE A 34 11.58 3.57 13.15
C ILE A 34 11.79 5.05 13.45
N GLN A 35 12.84 5.61 12.85
CA GLN A 35 13.13 7.05 12.83
C GLN A 35 13.32 7.51 11.39
N ILE A 36 12.50 8.45 10.92
CA ILE A 36 12.72 9.11 9.63
C ILE A 36 13.80 10.17 9.82
N VAL A 37 14.94 10.00 9.16
CA VAL A 37 16.10 10.89 9.28
C VAL A 37 16.28 11.80 8.08
N ALA A 38 15.74 11.42 6.92
CA ALA A 38 15.83 12.19 5.69
C ALA A 38 14.63 11.98 4.76
N ILE A 39 14.35 12.99 3.96
CA ILE A 39 13.33 12.96 2.91
C ILE A 39 13.90 13.64 1.66
N ASN A 40 13.80 12.97 0.52
CA ASN A 40 14.01 13.59 -0.79
C ASN A 40 12.65 13.90 -1.42
N ALA A 41 12.37 15.18 -1.64
CA ALA A 41 11.09 15.68 -2.13
C ALA A 41 11.28 16.77 -3.17
N MET A 42 10.45 16.79 -4.20
CA MET A 42 10.41 17.95 -5.11
C MET A 42 9.70 19.14 -4.44
N GLY A 43 10.09 20.35 -4.85
CA GLY A 43 9.60 21.59 -4.27
C GLY A 43 10.35 22.02 -3.02
N ASP A 44 10.08 23.24 -2.56
CA ASP A 44 10.72 23.76 -1.38
C ASP A 44 10.20 23.09 -0.08
N ILE A 45 10.95 23.28 0.99
CA ILE A 45 10.63 22.66 2.27
C ILE A 45 9.35 23.21 2.90
N ALA A 46 9.03 24.48 2.67
CA ALA A 46 7.84 25.13 3.25
C ALA A 46 6.55 24.54 2.66
N ILE A 47 6.51 24.29 1.34
CA ILE A 47 5.36 23.64 0.71
C ILE A 47 5.23 22.18 1.17
N ASN A 48 6.35 21.47 1.32
CA ASN A 48 6.31 20.09 1.82
C ASN A 48 5.82 20.03 3.28
N ALA A 49 6.26 20.93 4.14
CA ALA A 49 5.76 21.06 5.52
C ALA A 49 4.28 21.43 5.56
N HIS A 50 3.83 22.35 4.70
CA HIS A 50 2.41 22.72 4.57
C HIS A 50 1.55 21.51 4.16
N LEU A 51 1.95 20.76 3.12
CA LEU A 51 1.24 19.57 2.66
C LEU A 51 1.33 18.40 3.65
N THR A 52 2.29 18.41 4.57
CA THR A 52 2.32 17.45 5.68
C THR A 52 1.28 17.80 6.73
N LYS A 53 1.08 19.10 7.01
CA LYS A 53 0.08 19.60 7.98
C LYS A 53 -1.35 19.41 7.51
N TYR A 54 -1.61 19.69 6.23
CA TYR A 54 -2.97 19.82 5.70
C TYR A 54 -3.14 18.87 4.51
N ASP A 55 -4.16 18.03 4.58
CA ASP A 55 -4.46 17.05 3.55
C ASP A 55 -5.96 17.01 3.26
N SER A 56 -6.33 17.02 1.98
CA SER A 56 -7.73 17.06 1.56
C SER A 56 -8.48 15.75 1.84
N ALA A 57 -7.77 14.62 1.85
CA ALA A 57 -8.37 13.31 2.12
C ALA A 57 -8.29 12.92 3.62
N HIS A 58 -7.16 13.24 4.28
CA HIS A 58 -6.85 12.81 5.65
C HIS A 58 -6.94 13.94 6.69
N GLY A 59 -7.31 15.14 6.26
CA GLY A 59 -7.50 16.26 7.17
C GLY A 59 -6.21 16.81 7.79
N ARG A 60 -6.35 17.52 8.90
CA ARG A 60 -5.23 18.14 9.60
C ARG A 60 -4.40 17.10 10.33
N PHE A 61 -3.07 17.16 10.15
CA PHE A 61 -2.13 16.32 10.88
C PHE A 61 -2.08 16.72 12.36
N PRO A 62 -2.22 15.80 13.31
CA PRO A 62 -2.25 16.13 14.73
C PRO A 62 -0.87 16.41 15.32
N ALA A 63 0.23 16.12 14.61
CA ALA A 63 1.58 16.40 15.06
C ALA A 63 2.02 17.83 14.70
N ASP A 64 2.94 18.39 15.48
CA ASP A 64 3.55 19.66 15.17
C ASP A 64 4.53 19.52 14.01
N VAL A 65 4.45 20.43 13.03
CA VAL A 65 5.37 20.49 11.89
C VAL A 65 5.89 21.92 11.76
N SER A 66 7.20 22.08 11.65
CA SER A 66 7.86 23.35 11.39
C SER A 66 9.04 23.17 10.44
N VAL A 67 9.66 24.28 10.04
CA VAL A 67 10.85 24.30 9.19
C VAL A 67 11.96 25.01 9.96
N ASP A 68 13.16 24.42 9.95
CA ASP A 68 14.37 24.97 10.54
C ASP A 68 15.56 24.75 9.59
N GLY A 69 15.90 25.78 8.80
CA GLY A 69 16.88 25.68 7.74
C GLY A 69 16.51 24.60 6.73
N ASP A 70 17.41 23.64 6.53
CA ASP A 70 17.22 22.50 5.61
C ASP A 70 16.49 21.31 6.26
N TYR A 71 15.84 21.52 7.39
CA TYR A 71 15.15 20.47 8.12
C TYR A 71 13.65 20.74 8.22
N MET A 72 12.84 19.74 7.95
CA MET A 72 11.48 19.67 8.43
C MET A 72 11.51 19.07 9.84
N VAL A 73 10.87 19.73 10.79
CA VAL A 73 10.83 19.29 12.18
C VAL A 73 9.42 18.80 12.48
N VAL A 74 9.30 17.54 12.93
CA VAL A 74 8.01 16.91 13.26
C VAL A 74 8.06 16.43 14.71
N ASN A 75 7.22 16.99 15.57
CA ASN A 75 7.24 16.73 17.02
C ASN A 75 8.64 16.81 17.66
N GLY A 76 9.49 17.74 17.17
CA GLY A 76 10.87 17.91 17.63
C GLY A 76 11.91 17.06 16.88
N ASP A 77 11.52 16.02 16.18
CA ASP A 77 12.46 15.23 15.35
C ASP A 77 12.87 16.03 14.10
N ARG A 78 14.17 16.22 13.90
CA ARG A 78 14.74 16.93 12.74
C ARG A 78 14.96 15.97 11.59
N ILE A 79 14.29 16.21 10.46
CA ILE A 79 14.33 15.41 9.26
C ILE A 79 15.03 16.21 8.16
N LYS A 80 16.18 15.75 7.67
CA LYS A 80 16.94 16.42 6.60
C LYS A 80 16.16 16.38 5.30
N MET A 81 15.97 17.52 4.66
CA MET A 81 15.28 17.62 3.37
C MET A 81 16.27 17.74 2.21
N PHE A 82 16.06 16.95 1.18
CA PHE A 82 16.73 17.02 -0.11
C PHE A 82 15.71 17.35 -1.20
N CYS A 83 16.19 17.99 -2.28
CA CYS A 83 15.36 18.32 -3.43
C CYS A 83 16.14 17.99 -4.71
N THR A 84 16.22 16.70 -5.04
CA THR A 84 16.91 16.26 -6.26
C THR A 84 16.11 15.20 -7.00
N ARG A 85 16.22 15.19 -8.34
CA ARG A 85 15.68 14.12 -9.20
C ARG A 85 16.65 12.96 -9.36
N ASN A 86 17.90 13.15 -9.00
CA ASN A 86 18.95 12.17 -9.10
C ASN A 86 19.30 11.60 -7.70
N PRO A 87 18.87 10.36 -7.36
CA PRO A 87 19.19 9.77 -6.06
C PRO A 87 20.68 9.60 -5.77
N ALA A 88 21.55 9.65 -6.80
CA ALA A 88 23.00 9.63 -6.60
C ALA A 88 23.53 10.87 -5.83
N GLU A 89 22.72 11.90 -5.68
CA GLU A 89 23.04 13.12 -4.94
C GLU A 89 22.53 13.08 -3.49
N THR A 90 22.02 11.95 -3.02
CA THR A 90 21.49 11.78 -1.67
C THR A 90 22.47 10.96 -0.82
N PRO A 91 23.18 11.55 0.15
CA PRO A 91 24.25 10.88 0.89
C PRO A 91 23.68 10.03 2.04
N TRP A 92 22.99 8.94 1.72
CA TRP A 92 22.33 8.09 2.73
C TRP A 92 23.32 7.50 3.74
N GLY A 93 24.52 7.15 3.29
CA GLY A 93 25.59 6.61 4.15
C GLY A 93 26.05 7.60 5.21
N GLU A 94 26.21 8.89 4.87
CA GLU A 94 26.61 9.94 5.83
C GLU A 94 25.55 10.16 6.91
N LEU A 95 24.27 9.91 6.58
CA LEU A 95 23.15 10.00 7.50
C LEU A 95 22.89 8.70 8.26
N GLY A 96 23.68 7.65 8.01
CA GLY A 96 23.49 6.34 8.64
C GLY A 96 22.13 5.70 8.34
N VAL A 97 21.65 5.85 7.10
CA VAL A 97 20.36 5.29 6.69
C VAL A 97 20.44 3.77 6.59
N ASP A 98 19.57 3.07 7.31
CA ASP A 98 19.44 1.62 7.23
C ASP A 98 18.52 1.20 6.09
N LEU A 99 17.43 1.95 5.87
CA LEU A 99 16.39 1.60 4.91
C LEU A 99 15.91 2.84 4.13
N VAL A 100 15.87 2.73 2.81
CA VAL A 100 15.17 3.70 1.97
C VAL A 100 13.78 3.19 1.63
N LEU A 101 12.74 3.98 1.89
CA LEU A 101 11.41 3.79 1.35
C LEU A 101 11.34 4.51 0.01
N GLU A 102 11.30 3.73 -1.07
CA GLU A 102 11.21 4.24 -2.44
C GLU A 102 9.74 4.50 -2.79
N CYS A 103 9.33 5.77 -2.70
CA CYS A 103 7.95 6.20 -2.86
C CYS A 103 7.70 7.06 -4.11
N THR A 104 8.64 7.08 -5.07
CA THR A 104 8.48 7.85 -6.33
C THR A 104 7.67 7.12 -7.39
N GLY A 105 7.59 5.78 -7.31
CA GLY A 105 7.05 4.92 -8.35
C GLY A 105 7.90 4.84 -9.62
N LYS A 106 9.16 5.33 -9.60
CA LYS A 106 10.08 5.36 -10.77
C LYS A 106 11.16 4.29 -10.70
N PHE A 107 11.60 3.94 -9.50
CA PHE A 107 12.68 2.98 -9.25
C PHE A 107 12.08 1.65 -8.80
N THR A 108 11.34 1.00 -9.70
CA THR A 108 10.57 -0.22 -9.40
C THR A 108 11.30 -1.52 -9.70
N SER A 109 12.44 -1.46 -10.40
CA SER A 109 13.35 -2.61 -10.58
C SER A 109 14.47 -2.59 -9.54
N LYS A 110 15.04 -3.76 -9.26
CA LYS A 110 16.25 -3.87 -8.42
C LYS A 110 17.39 -3.08 -9.04
N GLU A 111 17.61 -3.22 -10.35
CA GLU A 111 18.65 -2.50 -11.08
C GLU A 111 18.58 -0.99 -10.79
N LYS A 112 17.41 -0.36 -10.92
CA LYS A 112 17.25 1.07 -10.67
C LYS A 112 17.35 1.44 -9.20
N ALA A 113 16.79 0.60 -8.31
CA ALA A 113 16.76 0.87 -6.88
C ALA A 113 18.13 0.71 -6.20
N MET A 114 19.07 -0.04 -6.82
CA MET A 114 20.44 -0.18 -6.33
C MET A 114 21.19 1.14 -6.16
N ILE A 115 20.78 2.20 -6.84
CA ILE A 115 21.33 3.55 -6.65
C ILE A 115 21.29 3.98 -5.17
N HIS A 116 20.26 3.59 -4.42
CA HIS A 116 20.16 3.91 -3.00
C HIS A 116 21.17 3.13 -2.15
N ILE A 117 21.48 1.90 -2.54
CA ILE A 117 22.51 1.06 -1.91
C ILE A 117 23.90 1.65 -2.19
N GLU A 118 24.16 2.07 -3.43
CA GLU A 118 25.40 2.75 -3.84
C GLU A 118 25.62 4.06 -3.06
N GLN A 119 24.54 4.73 -2.65
CA GLN A 119 24.58 5.91 -1.80
C GLN A 119 24.66 5.59 -0.30
N GLY A 120 24.81 4.33 0.08
CA GLY A 120 25.11 3.88 1.43
C GLY A 120 23.91 3.43 2.28
N ALA A 121 22.72 3.30 1.72
CA ALA A 121 21.63 2.62 2.40
C ALA A 121 21.89 1.10 2.45
N LYS A 122 21.36 0.41 3.48
CA LYS A 122 21.54 -1.04 3.59
C LYS A 122 20.49 -1.83 2.82
N LYS A 123 19.24 -1.35 2.80
CA LYS A 123 18.12 -1.99 2.11
C LYS A 123 17.18 -0.94 1.49
N VAL A 124 16.36 -1.37 0.53
CA VAL A 124 15.32 -0.56 -0.13
C VAL A 124 13.98 -1.30 -0.07
N LEU A 125 12.94 -0.60 0.34
CA LEU A 125 11.54 -1.07 0.26
C LEU A 125 10.77 -0.20 -0.73
N ILE A 126 10.31 -0.81 -1.83
CA ILE A 126 9.61 -0.12 -2.92
C ILE A 126 8.11 -0.08 -2.61
N SER A 127 7.50 1.11 -2.65
CA SER A 127 6.07 1.34 -2.44
C SER A 127 5.22 1.21 -3.71
N ALA A 128 5.58 0.27 -4.56
CA ALA A 128 4.91 -0.02 -5.83
C ALA A 128 5.15 -1.49 -6.21
N PRO A 129 4.39 -2.06 -7.16
CA PRO A 129 4.71 -3.37 -7.71
C PRO A 129 6.15 -3.38 -8.25
N GLY A 130 6.97 -4.29 -7.72
CA GLY A 130 8.34 -4.49 -8.17
C GLY A 130 8.39 -5.18 -9.53
N GLU A 131 9.44 -4.91 -10.30
CA GLU A 131 9.76 -5.67 -11.51
C GLU A 131 10.28 -7.06 -11.13
N LYS A 132 10.56 -7.91 -12.13
CA LYS A 132 10.89 -9.33 -11.89
C LYS A 132 12.22 -9.56 -11.18
N ASP A 133 13.09 -8.55 -11.16
CA ASP A 133 14.45 -8.61 -10.61
C ASP A 133 14.54 -8.24 -9.14
N VAL A 134 13.46 -7.79 -8.49
CA VAL A 134 13.46 -7.54 -7.03
C VAL A 134 13.65 -8.84 -6.25
N ASP A 135 14.30 -8.77 -5.09
CA ASP A 135 14.62 -9.95 -4.28
C ASP A 135 13.37 -10.66 -3.75
N ALA A 136 12.35 -9.88 -3.36
CA ALA A 136 11.06 -10.41 -2.94
C ALA A 136 9.94 -9.38 -3.18
N THR A 137 8.72 -9.89 -3.36
CA THR A 137 7.49 -9.11 -3.29
C THR A 137 6.67 -9.63 -2.12
N ILE A 138 6.35 -8.76 -1.18
CA ILE A 138 5.63 -9.15 0.05
C ILE A 138 4.34 -8.37 0.24
N VAL A 139 3.42 -9.00 0.95
CA VAL A 139 2.27 -8.40 1.62
C VAL A 139 2.35 -8.82 3.08
N TYR A 140 2.53 -7.85 3.97
CA TYR A 140 2.64 -8.13 5.40
C TYR A 140 1.34 -8.77 5.93
N GLY A 141 1.48 -9.78 6.79
CA GLY A 141 0.38 -10.63 7.26
C GLY A 141 0.09 -11.83 6.36
N VAL A 142 0.66 -11.87 5.13
CA VAL A 142 0.43 -12.97 4.17
C VAL A 142 1.68 -13.78 3.90
N ASN A 143 2.77 -13.13 3.50
CA ASN A 143 4.00 -13.85 3.09
C ASN A 143 5.32 -13.21 3.53
N GLN A 144 5.35 -12.34 4.53
CA GLN A 144 6.62 -11.74 5.00
C GLN A 144 7.67 -12.77 5.45
N ASN A 145 7.26 -14.00 5.70
CA ASN A 145 8.15 -15.11 6.04
C ASN A 145 9.05 -15.59 4.89
N VAL A 146 8.82 -15.12 3.65
CA VAL A 146 9.71 -15.42 2.51
C VAL A 146 10.99 -14.57 2.51
N LEU A 147 11.02 -13.48 3.31
CA LEU A 147 12.15 -12.59 3.40
C LEU A 147 13.41 -13.31 3.89
N LYS A 148 14.55 -12.95 3.29
CA LYS A 148 15.87 -13.51 3.59
C LYS A 148 16.84 -12.41 4.03
N PRO A 149 17.88 -12.74 4.81
CA PRO A 149 18.89 -11.77 5.23
C PRO A 149 19.53 -10.99 4.07
N ASN A 150 19.74 -11.66 2.94
CA ASN A 150 20.40 -11.11 1.76
C ASN A 150 19.46 -10.33 0.83
N ASP A 151 18.16 -10.24 1.15
CA ASP A 151 17.23 -9.43 0.35
C ASP A 151 17.53 -7.95 0.61
N VAL A 152 17.94 -7.23 -0.42
CA VAL A 152 18.32 -5.81 -0.35
C VAL A 152 17.30 -4.89 -0.99
N VAL A 153 16.59 -5.35 -2.03
CA VAL A 153 15.53 -4.59 -2.70
C VAL A 153 14.25 -5.40 -2.71
N VAL A 154 13.28 -4.97 -1.92
CA VAL A 154 12.00 -5.65 -1.71
C VAL A 154 10.84 -4.75 -2.13
N SER A 155 9.81 -5.32 -2.74
CA SER A 155 8.58 -4.62 -3.08
C SER A 155 7.46 -4.93 -2.07
N ASN A 156 6.74 -3.90 -1.63
CA ASN A 156 5.50 -4.04 -0.84
C ASN A 156 4.26 -4.21 -1.74
N ALA A 157 4.43 -4.62 -3.00
CA ALA A 157 3.35 -4.75 -3.98
C ALA A 157 2.54 -3.45 -4.16
N SER A 158 1.25 -3.55 -4.53
CA SER A 158 0.34 -2.40 -4.63
C SER A 158 -0.66 -2.36 -3.47
N CYS A 159 -1.33 -1.22 -3.28
CA CYS A 159 -2.44 -1.10 -2.33
C CYS A 159 -3.56 -2.11 -2.61
N THR A 160 -3.88 -2.33 -3.89
CA THR A 160 -4.88 -3.32 -4.31
C THR A 160 -4.43 -4.76 -4.00
N THR A 161 -3.15 -5.08 -4.20
CA THR A 161 -2.60 -6.40 -3.84
C THR A 161 -2.62 -6.60 -2.33
N ASN A 162 -2.32 -5.56 -1.54
CA ASN A 162 -2.42 -5.58 -0.08
C ASN A 162 -3.85 -5.77 0.43
N CYS A 163 -4.86 -5.34 -0.34
CA CYS A 163 -6.27 -5.65 -0.05
C CYS A 163 -6.64 -7.08 -0.47
N LEU A 164 -6.28 -7.48 -1.68
CA LEU A 164 -6.73 -8.75 -2.27
C LEU A 164 -6.08 -9.97 -1.61
N ALA A 165 -4.78 -9.94 -1.29
CA ALA A 165 -4.07 -11.10 -0.78
C ALA A 165 -4.58 -11.59 0.59
N PRO A 166 -4.81 -10.73 1.61
CA PRO A 166 -5.42 -11.15 2.87
C PRO A 166 -6.86 -11.66 2.72
N LEU A 167 -7.61 -11.11 1.75
CA LEU A 167 -8.98 -11.55 1.46
C LEU A 167 -9.00 -12.98 0.92
N VAL A 168 -8.12 -13.30 -0.04
CA VAL A 168 -8.15 -14.59 -0.75
C VAL A 168 -7.40 -15.70 -0.05
N LYS A 169 -6.40 -15.41 0.81
CA LYS A 169 -5.60 -16.43 1.50
C LYS A 169 -6.46 -17.43 2.28
N PRO A 170 -7.34 -17.02 3.22
CA PRO A 170 -8.18 -17.97 3.95
C PRO A 170 -9.21 -18.69 3.07
N LEU A 171 -9.72 -18.05 2.02
CA LEU A 171 -10.64 -18.68 1.05
C LEU A 171 -9.91 -19.76 0.23
N LEU A 172 -8.69 -19.49 -0.22
CA LEU A 172 -7.86 -20.46 -0.92
C LEU A 172 -7.58 -21.70 -0.06
N GLU A 173 -7.24 -21.49 1.23
CA GLU A 173 -6.91 -22.57 2.15
C GLU A 173 -8.12 -23.42 2.54
N LYS A 174 -9.31 -22.86 2.66
CA LYS A 174 -10.51 -23.54 3.18
C LYS A 174 -11.45 -24.06 2.08
N ILE A 175 -11.59 -23.35 0.99
CA ILE A 175 -12.55 -23.66 -0.10
C ILE A 175 -11.81 -24.07 -1.36
N GLY A 176 -10.60 -23.55 -1.57
CA GLY A 176 -9.88 -23.62 -2.83
C GLY A 176 -10.42 -22.61 -3.86
N ILE A 177 -9.53 -22.12 -4.70
CA ILE A 177 -9.84 -21.16 -5.78
C ILE A 177 -9.25 -21.69 -7.08
N GLU A 178 -10.09 -21.94 -8.08
CA GLU A 178 -9.65 -22.41 -9.39
C GLU A 178 -9.26 -21.26 -10.31
N SER A 179 -10.10 -20.23 -10.37
CA SER A 179 -9.87 -19.02 -11.17
C SER A 179 -10.73 -17.88 -10.63
N GLY A 180 -10.38 -16.63 -10.97
CA GLY A 180 -11.17 -15.49 -10.57
C GLY A 180 -10.93 -14.25 -11.42
N LEU A 181 -11.95 -13.39 -11.48
CA LEU A 181 -11.89 -12.09 -12.12
C LEU A 181 -12.10 -11.01 -11.07
N MET A 182 -11.22 -10.02 -11.05
CA MET A 182 -11.22 -8.93 -10.10
C MET A 182 -11.42 -7.59 -10.81
N THR A 183 -12.35 -6.80 -10.30
CA THR A 183 -12.41 -5.38 -10.62
C THR A 183 -12.12 -4.58 -9.36
N THR A 184 -11.11 -3.70 -9.39
CA THR A 184 -11.02 -2.70 -8.33
C THR A 184 -11.71 -1.42 -8.76
N ILE A 185 -12.75 -1.04 -8.03
CA ILE A 185 -13.37 0.29 -8.14
C ILE A 185 -12.51 1.21 -7.28
N HIS A 186 -11.69 2.02 -7.96
CA HIS A 186 -10.54 2.66 -7.33
C HIS A 186 -10.65 4.18 -7.38
N ALA A 187 -10.37 4.84 -6.26
CA ALA A 187 -10.21 6.28 -6.20
C ALA A 187 -9.20 6.76 -7.26
N PHE A 188 -9.39 7.96 -7.80
CA PHE A 188 -8.40 8.54 -8.70
C PHE A 188 -7.07 8.81 -7.98
N THR A 189 -5.99 8.82 -8.72
CA THR A 189 -4.64 9.10 -8.19
C THR A 189 -3.95 10.16 -9.06
N ASN A 190 -2.81 10.68 -8.59
CA ASN A 190 -2.02 11.67 -9.33
C ASN A 190 -1.44 11.17 -10.66
N ASP A 191 -1.61 9.91 -10.98
CA ASP A 191 -1.38 9.34 -12.31
C ASP A 191 -2.48 9.72 -13.33
N GLN A 192 -3.56 10.33 -12.87
CA GLN A 192 -4.67 10.81 -13.66
C GLN A 192 -4.71 12.34 -13.68
N VAL A 193 -5.45 12.91 -14.63
CA VAL A 193 -5.51 14.35 -14.89
C VAL A 193 -6.84 14.92 -14.42
N LEU A 194 -6.84 16.21 -13.98
CA LEU A 194 -8.07 16.89 -13.56
C LEU A 194 -8.99 17.18 -14.75
N THR A 195 -8.42 17.67 -15.84
CA THR A 195 -9.12 17.97 -17.10
C THR A 195 -8.37 17.32 -18.26
N ASP A 196 -9.03 17.18 -19.40
CA ASP A 196 -8.48 16.51 -20.58
C ASP A 196 -7.14 17.13 -20.99
N VAL A 197 -6.07 16.32 -20.96
CA VAL A 197 -4.72 16.75 -21.35
C VAL A 197 -3.92 15.52 -21.82
N TYR A 198 -2.80 15.75 -22.50
CA TYR A 198 -1.93 14.67 -22.96
C TYR A 198 -1.56 13.69 -21.84
N HIS A 199 -1.77 12.42 -22.14
CA HIS A 199 -1.33 11.25 -21.35
C HIS A 199 -1.06 10.08 -22.30
N ASN A 200 -0.10 9.20 -21.98
CA ASN A 200 0.22 8.03 -22.81
C ASN A 200 -0.94 7.01 -22.91
N ASP A 201 -1.83 6.95 -21.93
CA ASP A 201 -3.07 6.17 -21.94
C ASP A 201 -4.23 7.11 -22.32
N MET A 202 -4.90 6.83 -23.44
CA MET A 202 -5.99 7.66 -23.97
C MET A 202 -7.17 7.81 -22.99
N ARG A 203 -7.42 6.83 -22.15
CA ARG A 203 -8.48 6.88 -21.13
C ARG A 203 -8.06 7.72 -19.94
N ARG A 204 -6.81 7.61 -19.49
CA ARG A 204 -6.25 8.45 -18.42
C ARG A 204 -6.00 9.91 -18.85
N ALA A 205 -6.02 10.19 -20.15
CA ALA A 205 -6.00 11.54 -20.69
C ALA A 205 -7.28 12.33 -20.41
N ARG A 206 -8.34 11.66 -19.95
CA ARG A 206 -9.64 12.28 -19.68
C ARG A 206 -9.79 12.63 -18.19
N SER A 207 -10.67 13.61 -17.93
CA SER A 207 -10.93 14.14 -16.60
C SER A 207 -11.27 13.04 -15.57
N ALA A 208 -10.44 12.93 -14.53
CA ALA A 208 -10.62 11.99 -13.43
C ALA A 208 -11.77 12.35 -12.50
N VAL A 209 -12.13 13.64 -12.41
CA VAL A 209 -13.14 14.14 -11.47
C VAL A 209 -14.56 14.09 -12.01
N THR A 210 -14.74 13.77 -13.31
CA THR A 210 -16.04 13.70 -13.95
C THR A 210 -16.33 12.37 -14.66
N SER A 211 -15.34 11.45 -14.68
CA SER A 211 -15.43 10.25 -15.52
C SER A 211 -15.10 8.98 -14.73
N MET A 212 -15.82 7.90 -15.02
CA MET A 212 -15.36 6.54 -14.66
C MET A 212 -14.43 6.05 -15.76
N ILE A 213 -13.22 5.63 -15.37
CA ILE A 213 -12.13 5.34 -16.31
C ILE A 213 -11.65 3.88 -16.12
N PRO A 214 -12.00 2.96 -17.06
CA PRO A 214 -11.44 1.62 -17.03
C PRO A 214 -9.97 1.68 -17.46
N THR A 215 -9.09 1.04 -16.68
CA THR A 215 -7.65 1.05 -16.92
C THR A 215 -7.00 -0.24 -16.46
N LYS A 216 -5.79 -0.50 -16.93
CA LYS A 216 -5.03 -1.69 -16.55
C LYS A 216 -4.64 -1.66 -15.07
N THR A 217 -4.58 -2.82 -14.45
CA THR A 217 -3.95 -3.05 -13.14
C THR A 217 -3.17 -4.36 -13.17
N GLY A 218 -1.98 -4.35 -12.57
CA GLY A 218 -1.21 -5.57 -12.36
C GLY A 218 -1.56 -6.31 -11.06
N ALA A 219 -2.47 -5.77 -10.25
CA ALA A 219 -2.72 -6.26 -8.90
C ALA A 219 -3.24 -7.70 -8.84
N ALA A 220 -4.14 -8.08 -9.76
CA ALA A 220 -4.64 -9.46 -9.83
C ALA A 220 -3.53 -10.48 -10.12
N LYS A 221 -2.64 -10.15 -11.06
CA LYS A 221 -1.48 -11.00 -11.41
C LYS A 221 -0.43 -11.01 -10.30
N ALA A 222 -0.24 -9.89 -9.61
CA ALA A 222 0.73 -9.75 -8.51
C ALA A 222 0.36 -10.61 -7.29
N VAL A 223 -0.91 -10.98 -7.11
CA VAL A 223 -1.30 -11.93 -6.04
C VAL A 223 -0.60 -13.27 -6.21
N GLY A 224 -0.35 -13.72 -7.42
CA GLY A 224 0.40 -14.95 -7.69
C GLY A 224 1.88 -14.91 -7.25
N LEU A 225 2.47 -13.71 -7.07
CA LEU A 225 3.81 -13.54 -6.50
C LEU A 225 3.81 -13.73 -4.98
N VAL A 226 2.71 -13.39 -4.34
CA VAL A 226 2.51 -13.42 -2.88
C VAL A 226 1.93 -14.77 -2.43
N LEU A 227 1.01 -15.31 -3.22
CA LEU A 227 0.36 -16.61 -3.03
C LEU A 227 0.59 -17.47 -4.30
N PRO A 228 1.70 -18.20 -4.39
CA PRO A 228 2.08 -18.94 -5.61
C PRO A 228 1.03 -19.91 -6.15
N ALA A 229 0.19 -20.47 -5.28
CA ALA A 229 -0.91 -21.34 -5.68
C ALA A 229 -1.97 -20.62 -6.57
N LEU A 230 -1.99 -19.28 -6.58
CA LEU A 230 -2.87 -18.47 -7.42
C LEU A 230 -2.19 -17.94 -8.68
N ALA A 231 -0.95 -18.32 -8.96
CA ALA A 231 -0.24 -17.86 -10.15
C ALA A 231 -1.00 -18.23 -11.42
N GLY A 232 -1.32 -17.22 -12.25
CA GLY A 232 -2.07 -17.38 -13.50
C GLY A 232 -3.57 -17.63 -13.34
N ARG A 233 -4.10 -17.70 -12.11
CA ARG A 233 -5.53 -17.96 -11.86
C ARG A 233 -6.39 -16.71 -11.81
N PHE A 234 -5.78 -15.53 -11.63
CA PHE A 234 -6.49 -14.26 -11.53
C PHE A 234 -6.14 -13.33 -12.67
N ASP A 235 -7.17 -12.66 -13.21
CA ASP A 235 -7.02 -11.49 -14.07
C ASP A 235 -8.01 -10.39 -13.63
N GLY A 236 -7.86 -9.19 -14.17
CA GLY A 236 -8.75 -8.09 -13.81
C GLY A 236 -8.28 -6.74 -14.30
N PHE A 237 -9.07 -5.73 -13.97
CA PHE A 237 -8.80 -4.34 -14.33
C PHE A 237 -9.22 -3.39 -13.21
N ALA A 238 -8.84 -2.11 -13.33
CA ALA A 238 -9.30 -1.06 -12.44
C ALA A 238 -10.37 -0.19 -13.11
N MET A 239 -11.43 0.11 -12.40
CA MET A 239 -12.38 1.15 -12.74
C MET A 239 -12.07 2.35 -11.84
N ARG A 240 -11.41 3.38 -12.38
CA ARG A 240 -11.19 4.63 -11.65
C ARG A 240 -12.49 5.42 -11.57
N VAL A 241 -12.79 5.95 -10.39
CA VAL A 241 -14.03 6.69 -10.12
C VAL A 241 -13.71 8.06 -9.52
N PRO A 242 -14.63 9.06 -9.65
CA PRO A 242 -14.46 10.42 -9.11
C PRO A 242 -14.56 10.46 -7.56
N VAL A 243 -13.71 9.72 -6.88
CA VAL A 243 -13.61 9.65 -5.42
C VAL A 243 -12.17 9.91 -5.05
N ILE A 244 -11.95 10.77 -4.05
CA ILE A 244 -10.60 11.24 -3.67
C ILE A 244 -9.76 10.16 -2.99
N ASN A 245 -10.40 9.30 -2.19
CA ASN A 245 -9.72 8.23 -1.43
C ASN A 245 -10.71 7.11 -1.12
N VAL A 246 -10.23 5.97 -0.72
CA VAL A 246 -10.90 4.69 -0.49
C VAL A 246 -11.36 4.02 -1.79
N SER A 247 -10.98 2.78 -1.90
CA SER A 247 -11.25 1.91 -3.05
C SER A 247 -11.88 0.61 -2.56
N VAL A 248 -12.44 -0.16 -3.49
CA VAL A 248 -13.02 -1.48 -3.19
C VAL A 248 -12.57 -2.51 -4.22
N VAL A 249 -12.19 -3.68 -3.75
CA VAL A 249 -12.00 -4.88 -4.57
C VAL A 249 -13.34 -5.61 -4.68
N ASP A 250 -13.76 -5.85 -5.91
CA ASP A 250 -14.86 -6.74 -6.29
C ASP A 250 -14.26 -7.98 -6.95
N LEU A 251 -14.27 -9.09 -6.23
CA LEU A 251 -13.74 -10.37 -6.70
C LEU A 251 -14.87 -11.37 -6.92
N THR A 252 -14.92 -11.96 -8.12
CA THR A 252 -15.72 -13.14 -8.42
C THR A 252 -14.80 -14.29 -8.74
N PHE A 253 -14.96 -15.44 -8.08
CA PHE A 253 -14.10 -16.60 -8.29
C PHE A 253 -14.87 -17.93 -8.33
N ALA A 254 -14.32 -18.90 -9.06
CA ALA A 254 -14.76 -20.28 -9.06
C ALA A 254 -14.11 -21.01 -7.87
N ALA A 255 -14.95 -21.53 -6.96
CA ALA A 255 -14.51 -22.32 -5.83
C ALA A 255 -14.25 -23.78 -6.24
N SER A 256 -13.21 -24.41 -5.68
CA SER A 256 -12.88 -25.82 -5.97
C SER A 256 -13.91 -26.80 -5.42
N ARG A 257 -14.68 -26.40 -4.42
CA ARG A 257 -15.83 -27.13 -3.90
C ARG A 257 -17.03 -26.22 -3.67
N ALA A 258 -18.21 -26.79 -3.54
CA ALA A 258 -19.40 -26.04 -3.16
C ALA A 258 -19.24 -25.40 -1.77
N THR A 259 -19.76 -24.19 -1.63
CA THR A 259 -19.77 -23.41 -0.40
C THR A 259 -21.08 -22.62 -0.26
N SER A 260 -21.22 -21.87 0.80
CA SER A 260 -22.36 -21.02 1.09
C SER A 260 -21.93 -19.62 1.54
N VAL A 261 -22.86 -18.66 1.54
CA VAL A 261 -22.63 -17.31 2.08
C VAL A 261 -22.17 -17.38 3.54
N ASP A 262 -22.85 -18.19 4.34
CA ASP A 262 -22.51 -18.33 5.77
C ASP A 262 -21.12 -18.91 5.98
N GLU A 263 -20.73 -19.91 5.20
CA GLU A 263 -19.38 -20.51 5.29
C GLU A 263 -18.30 -19.50 4.89
N VAL A 264 -18.46 -18.77 3.77
CA VAL A 264 -17.53 -17.73 3.32
C VAL A 264 -17.38 -16.65 4.40
N ASN A 265 -18.49 -16.18 4.95
CA ASN A 265 -18.49 -15.18 6.02
C ASN A 265 -17.80 -15.70 7.29
N ALA A 266 -18.06 -16.95 7.68
CA ALA A 266 -17.44 -17.56 8.86
C ALA A 266 -15.91 -17.73 8.71
N ILE A 267 -15.44 -18.15 7.53
CA ILE A 267 -14.00 -18.27 7.23
C ILE A 267 -13.31 -16.93 7.39
N LEU A 268 -13.85 -15.87 6.75
CA LEU A 268 -13.21 -14.55 6.76
C LEU A 268 -13.32 -13.87 8.13
N LYS A 269 -14.42 -14.10 8.86
CA LYS A 269 -14.54 -13.64 10.24
C LYS A 269 -13.47 -14.29 11.14
N THR A 270 -13.35 -15.60 11.08
CA THR A 270 -12.35 -16.35 11.85
C THR A 270 -10.92 -15.87 11.55
N ALA A 271 -10.59 -15.66 10.26
CA ALA A 271 -9.29 -15.15 9.87
C ALA A 271 -9.04 -13.72 10.40
N SER A 272 -10.06 -12.85 10.35
CA SER A 272 -9.96 -11.46 10.82
C SER A 272 -9.79 -11.32 12.33
N GLU A 273 -10.31 -12.27 13.10
CA GLU A 273 -10.19 -12.32 14.55
C GLU A 273 -8.92 -13.09 15.00
N GLY A 274 -8.37 -13.93 14.11
CA GLY A 274 -7.23 -14.81 14.34
C GLY A 274 -5.94 -14.37 13.63
N GLU A 275 -5.50 -15.16 12.67
CA GLU A 275 -4.19 -15.02 11.99
C GLU A 275 -4.00 -13.70 11.24
N LEU A 276 -5.09 -13.10 10.75
CA LEU A 276 -5.08 -11.82 10.02
C LEU A 276 -5.60 -10.67 10.88
N LYS A 277 -5.60 -10.80 12.20
CA LYS A 277 -6.02 -9.73 13.10
C LYS A 277 -5.18 -8.45 12.87
N GLY A 278 -5.88 -7.31 12.64
CA GLY A 278 -5.24 -6.04 12.32
C GLY A 278 -4.86 -5.87 10.84
N ILE A 279 -4.97 -6.92 10.03
CA ILE A 279 -4.74 -6.92 8.58
C ILE A 279 -6.08 -7.03 7.84
N LEU A 280 -6.87 -8.07 8.12
CA LEU A 280 -8.21 -8.23 7.57
C LEU A 280 -9.25 -7.70 8.57
N GLY A 281 -10.05 -6.73 8.13
CA GLY A 281 -11.23 -6.27 8.85
C GLY A 281 -12.46 -7.06 8.42
N PHE A 282 -13.49 -7.06 9.27
CA PHE A 282 -14.79 -7.70 9.00
C PHE A 282 -15.90 -6.69 9.25
N ASN A 283 -16.63 -6.31 8.20
CA ASN A 283 -17.72 -5.35 8.26
C ASN A 283 -19.08 -6.01 8.02
N THR A 284 -20.06 -5.67 8.87
CA THR A 284 -21.47 -6.09 8.73
C THR A 284 -22.43 -4.90 8.65
N LEU A 285 -21.90 -3.68 8.79
CA LEU A 285 -22.70 -2.46 8.78
C LEU A 285 -22.89 -1.97 7.33
N PRO A 286 -23.99 -1.25 7.04
CA PRO A 286 -24.26 -0.69 5.72
C PRO A 286 -23.41 0.57 5.47
N LEU A 287 -22.08 0.41 5.42
CA LEU A 287 -21.13 1.49 5.24
C LEU A 287 -20.82 1.73 3.76
N VAL A 288 -20.27 2.92 3.48
CA VAL A 288 -19.82 3.36 2.16
C VAL A 288 -18.35 3.78 2.19
N SER A 289 -17.77 4.07 1.05
CA SER A 289 -16.31 4.31 0.93
C SER A 289 -15.74 5.31 1.94
N ILE A 290 -16.42 6.42 2.20
CA ILE A 290 -15.89 7.47 3.11
C ILE A 290 -15.74 6.99 4.56
N ASP A 291 -16.54 6.00 4.97
CA ASP A 291 -16.49 5.45 6.33
C ASP A 291 -15.23 4.64 6.61
N PHE A 292 -14.52 4.22 5.55
CA PHE A 292 -13.25 3.50 5.62
C PHE A 292 -12.05 4.42 5.41
N ASN A 293 -12.27 5.74 5.27
CA ASN A 293 -11.18 6.69 5.16
C ASN A 293 -10.35 6.67 6.45
N HIS A 294 -9.02 6.60 6.28
CA HIS A 294 -8.08 6.54 7.40
C HIS A 294 -8.11 5.23 8.21
N ASP A 295 -8.71 4.16 7.68
CA ASP A 295 -8.63 2.83 8.29
C ASP A 295 -7.20 2.26 8.08
N PRO A 296 -6.50 1.85 9.14
CA PRO A 296 -5.13 1.34 9.04
C PRO A 296 -5.04 -0.08 8.45
N ARG A 297 -6.16 -0.81 8.39
CA ARG A 297 -6.19 -2.16 7.83
C ARG A 297 -6.17 -2.11 6.30
N PRO A 298 -5.32 -2.90 5.64
CA PRO A 298 -5.22 -2.90 4.17
C PRO A 298 -6.39 -3.57 3.47
N SER A 299 -7.24 -4.30 4.18
CA SER A 299 -8.37 -5.04 3.63
C SER A 299 -9.51 -5.11 4.65
N ILE A 300 -10.69 -4.62 4.30
CA ILE A 300 -11.89 -4.71 5.15
C ILE A 300 -12.99 -5.43 4.36
N TYR A 301 -13.16 -6.71 4.65
CA TYR A 301 -14.17 -7.54 4.03
C TYR A 301 -15.59 -7.06 4.37
N ASP A 302 -16.46 -6.94 3.37
CA ASP A 302 -17.86 -6.58 3.54
C ASP A 302 -18.76 -7.82 3.46
N ALA A 303 -19.09 -8.38 4.61
CA ALA A 303 -19.88 -9.60 4.72
C ALA A 303 -21.32 -9.46 4.20
N SER A 304 -21.84 -8.22 4.14
CA SER A 304 -23.18 -7.93 3.64
C SER A 304 -23.28 -8.10 2.10
N GLN A 305 -22.13 -8.06 1.40
CA GLN A 305 -22.06 -8.11 -0.06
C GLN A 305 -21.65 -9.48 -0.61
N THR A 306 -21.52 -10.50 0.23
CA THR A 306 -21.20 -11.87 -0.23
C THR A 306 -22.35 -12.45 -1.05
N ARG A 307 -22.01 -13.05 -2.19
CA ARG A 307 -22.95 -13.78 -3.05
C ARG A 307 -22.35 -15.14 -3.43
N VAL A 308 -23.18 -16.15 -3.46
CA VAL A 308 -22.83 -17.51 -3.88
C VAL A 308 -23.90 -18.01 -4.83
N SER A 309 -23.51 -18.62 -5.94
CA SER A 309 -24.44 -19.23 -6.91
C SER A 309 -25.20 -20.40 -6.29
N ALA A 310 -26.32 -20.79 -6.92
CA ALA A 310 -27.17 -21.87 -6.41
C ALA A 310 -26.45 -23.22 -6.29
N ASP A 311 -25.46 -23.48 -7.15
CA ASP A 311 -24.61 -24.68 -7.09
C ASP A 311 -23.44 -24.57 -6.08
N GLY A 312 -23.31 -23.42 -5.42
CA GLY A 312 -22.29 -23.15 -4.42
C GLY A 312 -20.89 -22.91 -4.99
N LYS A 313 -20.71 -22.82 -6.31
CA LYS A 313 -19.37 -22.82 -6.92
C LYS A 313 -18.89 -21.46 -7.42
N LEU A 314 -19.79 -20.54 -7.71
CA LEU A 314 -19.38 -19.18 -8.08
C LEU A 314 -19.59 -18.26 -6.88
N VAL A 315 -18.51 -17.68 -6.40
CA VAL A 315 -18.48 -16.84 -5.18
C VAL A 315 -18.09 -15.42 -5.55
N LYS A 316 -18.83 -14.43 -5.02
CA LYS A 316 -18.53 -13.00 -5.14
C LYS A 316 -18.33 -12.41 -3.75
N VAL A 317 -17.20 -11.69 -3.56
CA VAL A 317 -16.83 -11.02 -2.31
C VAL A 317 -16.36 -9.59 -2.58
N LEU A 318 -16.60 -8.70 -1.62
CA LEU A 318 -16.13 -7.32 -1.61
C LEU A 318 -15.18 -7.06 -0.45
N ALA A 319 -14.14 -6.26 -0.69
CA ALA A 319 -13.29 -5.73 0.38
C ALA A 319 -12.93 -4.26 0.12
N TRP A 320 -13.18 -3.42 1.12
CA TRP A 320 -12.81 -2.01 1.15
C TRP A 320 -11.36 -1.82 1.57
N TYR A 321 -10.73 -0.74 1.12
CA TYR A 321 -9.40 -0.36 1.57
C TYR A 321 -9.13 1.12 1.36
N ASP A 322 -8.54 1.76 2.38
CA ASP A 322 -7.92 3.06 2.18
C ASP A 322 -6.62 2.86 1.39
N ASN A 323 -6.66 3.22 0.11
CA ASN A 323 -5.54 2.98 -0.81
C ASN A 323 -4.31 3.84 -0.53
N GLU A 324 -4.40 4.82 0.36
CA GLU A 324 -3.29 5.66 0.83
C GLU A 324 -2.89 5.29 2.27
N TRP A 325 -3.81 5.39 3.24
CA TRP A 325 -3.53 5.21 4.66
C TRP A 325 -3.22 3.76 5.03
N GLY A 326 -4.14 2.84 4.74
CA GLY A 326 -3.94 1.42 5.02
C GLY A 326 -2.67 0.88 4.37
N TYR A 327 -2.41 1.28 3.11
CA TYR A 327 -1.18 0.91 2.42
C TYR A 327 0.08 1.50 3.06
N SER A 328 0.03 2.75 3.51
CA SER A 328 1.17 3.42 4.18
C SER A 328 1.50 2.79 5.54
N VAL A 329 0.49 2.34 6.28
CA VAL A 329 0.69 1.54 7.50
C VAL A 329 1.37 0.21 7.16
N GLN A 330 0.99 -0.44 6.05
CA GLN A 330 1.65 -1.68 5.62
C GLN A 330 3.10 -1.45 5.16
N MET A 331 3.44 -0.28 4.62
CA MET A 331 4.84 0.09 4.35
C MET A 331 5.67 0.10 5.64
N LEU A 332 5.14 0.61 6.76
CA LEU A 332 5.81 0.58 8.05
C LEU A 332 5.96 -0.85 8.59
N ASN A 333 4.91 -1.67 8.51
CA ASN A 333 4.94 -3.06 8.93
C ASN A 333 5.94 -3.88 8.11
N ALA A 334 5.97 -3.68 6.80
CA ALA A 334 6.91 -4.34 5.89
C ALA A 334 8.37 -3.88 6.13
N ALA A 335 8.57 -2.60 6.46
CA ALA A 335 9.88 -2.05 6.82
C ALA A 335 10.44 -2.74 8.08
N GLU A 336 9.64 -2.86 9.14
CA GLU A 336 10.02 -3.57 10.37
C GLU A 336 10.33 -5.06 10.08
N ALA A 337 9.48 -5.73 9.30
CA ALA A 337 9.69 -7.13 8.93
C ALA A 337 10.98 -7.33 8.12
N LEU A 338 11.24 -6.46 7.12
CA LEU A 338 12.45 -6.54 6.28
C LEU A 338 13.74 -6.32 7.09
N MET A 339 13.69 -5.43 8.07
CA MET A 339 14.86 -5.10 8.91
C MET A 339 15.04 -6.08 10.09
N ALA A 340 14.03 -6.88 10.43
CA ALA A 340 14.11 -7.88 11.49
C ALA A 340 14.76 -9.20 11.05
N VAL A 341 14.86 -9.47 9.76
CA VAL A 341 15.47 -10.70 9.23
C VAL A 341 16.98 -10.68 9.47
N LYS A 342 17.49 -11.71 10.16
CA LYS A 342 18.89 -11.86 10.55
C LYS A 342 19.62 -12.89 9.69
#